data_1866d3d9a046a75fe259639967416446
#
_entry.id   1866d3d9a046a75fe259639967416446
#
_cell.length_a   1.000
_cell.length_b   1.000
_cell.length_c   1.000
_cell.angle_alpha   90.00
_cell.angle_beta   90.00
_cell.angle_gamma   90.00
#
_symmetry.space_group_name_H-M   'P 1'
#
loop_
_entity.id
_entity.type
_entity.pdbx_description
1 polymer ?
#
loop_
_entity_poly.entity_id
_entity_poly.type
_entity_poly.pdbx_seq_one_letter_code
_entity_poly.pdbx_strand_id
1 'polypeptide(L)'
;ALPIFLDLLVNIFPLQGDRVVIPSDILSNSENGVDTNERGRKELEQYGLDKYFDFPKPTSLISYLANMVTYDSKDNIILDFFSGSGTTAEAIMINNQEYSSNNKFILVQLPEVLDVNSDGYKDGYRTIPEIAEKRIDLAGDKIIAENPLLGGQLDIGFKVFELDKSNVKKRNTEAQDIVQHLEFIEDNFEQNSTPLDVVYEIML
;
A
#
# COMPACT_ATOMS: atom_id res chain seq x y z
N ALA A 1 14.89 -20.40 -3.02
CA ALA A 1 14.29 -19.05 -2.90
C ALA A 1 15.28 -18.00 -2.35
N LEU A 2 16.35 -18.42 -1.64
CA LEU A 2 17.39 -17.50 -1.14
C LEU A 2 18.30 -16.86 -2.24
N PRO A 3 18.65 -17.54 -3.34
CA PRO A 3 19.59 -16.96 -4.32
C PRO A 3 19.07 -15.70 -5.01
N ILE A 4 17.77 -15.63 -5.29
CA ILE A 4 17.19 -14.49 -6.03
C ILE A 4 17.22 -13.19 -5.20
N PHE A 5 17.06 -13.29 -3.89
CA PHE A 5 17.10 -12.14 -2.99
C PHE A 5 18.53 -11.60 -2.83
N LEU A 6 19.52 -12.49 -2.80
CA LEU A 6 20.92 -12.11 -2.72
C LEU A 6 21.42 -11.46 -4.03
N ASP A 7 21.01 -11.98 -5.19
CA ASP A 7 21.32 -11.41 -6.50
C ASP A 7 20.64 -10.04 -6.69
N LEU A 8 19.45 -9.84 -6.16
CA LEU A 8 18.77 -8.55 -6.17
C LEU A 8 19.54 -7.51 -5.34
N LEU A 9 19.98 -7.88 -4.14
CA LEU A 9 20.75 -7.00 -3.27
C LEU A 9 22.11 -6.62 -3.88
N VAL A 10 22.83 -7.55 -4.50
CA VAL A 10 24.13 -7.30 -5.14
C VAL A 10 24.01 -6.37 -6.35
N ASN A 11 22.89 -6.39 -7.07
CA ASN A 11 22.67 -5.51 -8.22
C ASN A 11 22.12 -4.12 -7.86
N ILE A 12 21.58 -3.93 -6.64
CA ILE A 12 21.01 -2.66 -6.19
C ILE A 12 22.08 -1.71 -5.62
N PHE A 13 23.23 -2.21 -5.20
CA PHE A 13 24.31 -1.38 -4.63
C PHE A 13 25.50 -1.22 -5.59
N PRO A 14 25.50 -0.22 -6.48
CA PRO A 14 26.66 0.05 -7.31
C PRO A 14 27.82 0.54 -6.46
N LEU A 15 28.96 -0.08 -6.65
CA LEU A 15 30.23 0.30 -6.03
C LEU A 15 30.70 1.66 -6.59
N GLN A 16 30.26 2.77 -6.04
CA GLN A 16 30.86 4.08 -6.26
C GLN A 16 31.47 4.58 -4.94
N GLY A 17 32.76 4.33 -4.77
CA GLY A 17 33.70 5.11 -3.94
C GLY A 17 33.52 5.11 -2.42
N ASP A 18 32.33 5.01 -1.90
CA ASP A 18 32.04 4.94 -0.47
C ASP A 18 31.77 3.50 -0.05
N ARG A 19 32.17 3.14 1.17
CA ARG A 19 31.98 1.80 1.69
C ARG A 19 30.48 1.47 1.73
N VAL A 20 30.01 0.71 0.76
CA VAL A 20 28.67 0.09 0.83
C VAL A 20 28.73 -0.97 1.91
N VAL A 21 28.03 -0.74 3.01
CA VAL A 21 27.86 -1.75 4.05
C VAL A 21 26.79 -2.71 3.56
N ILE A 22 27.17 -3.98 3.38
CA ILE A 22 26.18 -5.03 3.09
C ILE A 22 25.19 -5.07 4.25
N PRO A 23 23.88 -5.00 3.98
CA PRO A 23 22.88 -5.09 5.03
C PRO A 23 23.04 -6.39 5.84
N SER A 24 22.91 -6.28 7.15
CA SER A 24 22.91 -7.45 8.03
C SER A 24 21.71 -8.34 7.74
N ASP A 25 21.89 -9.65 7.77
CA ASP A 25 20.83 -10.66 7.75
C ASP A 25 20.07 -10.73 9.09
N ILE A 26 20.62 -10.10 10.12
CA ILE A 26 19.99 -9.93 11.43
C ILE A 26 19.47 -8.49 11.54
N LEU A 27 18.17 -8.35 11.68
CA LEU A 27 17.51 -7.06 11.91
C LEU A 27 17.17 -6.91 13.39
N SER A 28 17.74 -5.89 14.02
CA SER A 28 17.52 -5.60 15.43
C SER A 28 17.52 -4.09 15.69
N ASN A 29 16.90 -3.68 16.78
CA ASN A 29 16.87 -2.27 17.17
C ASN A 29 18.28 -1.71 17.39
N SER A 30 19.17 -2.49 18.00
CA SER A 30 20.54 -2.05 18.33
C SER A 30 21.44 -1.90 17.10
N GLU A 31 21.23 -2.69 16.06
CA GLU A 31 22.10 -2.68 14.87
C GLU A 31 21.56 -1.80 13.73
N ASN A 32 20.23 -1.87 13.52
CA ASN A 32 19.60 -1.30 12.32
C ASN A 32 18.44 -0.34 12.67
N GLY A 33 18.13 -0.15 13.96
CA GLY A 33 16.95 0.62 14.38
C GLY A 33 15.62 -0.07 14.09
N VAL A 34 15.64 -1.37 13.77
CA VAL A 34 14.43 -2.14 13.44
C VAL A 34 13.79 -2.68 14.71
N ASP A 35 12.58 -2.25 14.97
CA ASP A 35 11.80 -2.64 16.14
C ASP A 35 11.12 -4.02 16.00
N THR A 36 10.55 -4.48 17.09
CA THR A 36 9.82 -5.76 17.15
C THR A 36 8.32 -5.57 16.84
N ASN A 37 7.61 -6.68 16.67
CA ASN A 37 6.14 -6.67 16.52
C ASN A 37 5.43 -6.04 17.73
N GLU A 38 6.01 -6.14 18.95
CA GLU A 38 5.48 -5.46 20.13
C GLU A 38 5.47 -3.93 19.94
N ARG A 39 6.50 -3.38 19.31
CA ARG A 39 6.53 -1.96 18.96
C ARG A 39 5.47 -1.63 17.89
N GLY A 40 5.33 -2.47 16.86
CA GLY A 40 4.26 -2.32 15.88
C GLY A 40 2.86 -2.27 16.50
N ARG A 41 2.62 -3.06 17.55
CA ARG A 41 1.38 -2.98 18.33
C ARG A 41 1.23 -1.64 19.03
N LYS A 42 2.30 -1.11 19.66
CA LYS A 42 2.29 0.21 20.30
C LYS A 42 2.07 1.35 19.28
N GLU A 43 2.50 1.18 18.06
CA GLU A 43 2.20 2.12 16.97
C GLU A 43 0.70 2.14 16.66
N LEU A 44 0.04 0.98 16.58
CA LEU A 44 -1.41 0.90 16.42
C LEU A 44 -2.18 1.42 17.64
N GLU A 45 -1.65 1.24 18.84
CA GLU A 45 -2.25 1.75 20.10
C GLU A 45 -2.43 3.28 20.05
N GLN A 46 -1.50 4.01 19.42
CA GLN A 46 -1.62 5.46 19.24
C GLN A 46 -2.86 5.87 18.43
N TYR A 47 -3.35 4.97 17.60
CA TYR A 47 -4.54 5.15 16.76
C TYR A 47 -5.79 4.48 17.34
N GLY A 48 -5.66 3.76 18.48
CA GLY A 48 -6.73 2.95 19.06
C GLY A 48 -7.09 1.70 18.22
N LEU A 49 -6.16 1.22 17.39
CA LEU A 49 -6.36 0.11 16.46
C LEU A 49 -5.63 -1.18 16.88
N ASP A 50 -4.91 -1.16 18.01
CA ASP A 50 -4.06 -2.27 18.47
C ASP A 50 -4.82 -3.57 18.78
N LYS A 51 -6.09 -3.45 19.12
CA LYS A 51 -6.97 -4.58 19.44
C LYS A 51 -7.48 -5.34 18.21
N TYR A 52 -7.25 -4.83 17.01
CA TYR A 52 -7.74 -5.45 15.77
C TYR A 52 -6.70 -6.32 15.07
N PHE A 53 -5.42 -6.20 15.45
CA PHE A 53 -4.33 -6.97 14.86
C PHE A 53 -3.43 -7.56 15.94
N ASP A 54 -3.22 -8.88 15.90
CA ASP A 54 -2.39 -9.58 16.89
C ASP A 54 -0.90 -9.33 16.69
N PHE A 55 -0.44 -9.27 15.43
CA PHE A 55 0.98 -9.23 15.09
C PHE A 55 1.31 -8.19 14.01
N PRO A 56 0.98 -6.90 14.23
CA PRO A 56 1.32 -5.85 13.26
C PRO A 56 2.84 -5.71 13.17
N LYS A 57 3.33 -5.46 11.95
CA LYS A 57 4.76 -5.17 11.74
C LYS A 57 5.06 -3.74 12.18
N PRO A 58 6.25 -3.47 12.76
CA PRO A 58 6.65 -2.11 13.05
C PRO A 58 6.96 -1.34 11.77
N THR A 59 6.66 -0.04 11.75
CA THR A 59 6.98 0.85 10.63
C THR A 59 8.47 0.90 10.35
N SER A 60 9.32 0.83 11.37
CA SER A 60 10.77 0.82 11.27
C SER A 60 11.32 -0.33 10.40
N LEU A 61 10.69 -1.52 10.46
CA LEU A 61 11.08 -2.65 9.59
C LEU A 61 10.81 -2.33 8.12
N ILE A 62 9.62 -1.84 7.81
CA ILE A 62 9.25 -1.55 6.43
C ILE A 62 10.04 -0.35 5.89
N SER A 63 10.24 0.69 6.71
CA SER A 63 11.09 1.83 6.38
C SER A 63 12.51 1.39 6.04
N TYR A 64 13.10 0.54 6.88
CA TYR A 64 14.45 0.02 6.65
C TYR A 64 14.53 -0.75 5.32
N LEU A 65 13.60 -1.69 5.07
CA LEU A 65 13.57 -2.48 3.84
C LEU A 65 13.33 -1.61 2.60
N ALA A 66 12.42 -0.66 2.67
CA ALA A 66 12.17 0.27 1.58
C ALA A 66 13.41 1.12 1.27
N ASN A 67 14.04 1.70 2.29
CA ASN A 67 15.23 2.55 2.12
C ASN A 67 16.41 1.79 1.53
N MET A 68 16.56 0.49 1.84
CA MET A 68 17.60 -0.34 1.23
C MET A 68 17.51 -0.39 -0.30
N VAL A 69 16.31 -0.33 -0.87
CA VAL A 69 16.08 -0.48 -2.31
C VAL A 69 15.76 0.85 -3.01
N THR A 70 15.47 1.91 -2.24
CA THR A 70 15.10 3.22 -2.80
C THR A 70 16.11 4.32 -2.50
N TYR A 71 17.30 4.00 -1.94
CA TYR A 71 18.27 4.97 -1.44
C TYR A 71 18.80 5.94 -2.51
N ASP A 72 18.84 5.53 -3.76
CA ASP A 72 19.35 6.28 -4.90
C ASP A 72 18.25 6.97 -5.74
N SER A 73 16.99 6.74 -5.40
CA SER A 73 15.83 7.30 -6.11
C SER A 73 14.81 7.86 -5.13
N LYS A 74 14.14 8.93 -5.53
CA LYS A 74 13.15 9.63 -4.70
C LYS A 74 11.71 9.52 -5.23
N ASP A 75 11.49 8.77 -6.30
CA ASP A 75 10.18 8.61 -6.95
C ASP A 75 10.00 7.15 -7.35
N ASN A 76 9.74 6.30 -6.36
CA ASN A 76 9.56 4.87 -6.53
C ASN A 76 8.11 4.48 -6.25
N ILE A 77 7.71 3.29 -6.72
CA ILE A 77 6.44 2.67 -6.39
C ILE A 77 6.72 1.42 -5.56
N ILE A 78 6.17 1.37 -4.36
CA ILE A 78 6.28 0.25 -3.45
C ILE A 78 4.97 -0.53 -3.47
N LEU A 79 5.04 -1.80 -3.87
CA LEU A 79 3.89 -2.70 -3.92
C LEU A 79 3.92 -3.67 -2.74
N ASP A 80 2.81 -3.71 -1.99
CA ASP A 80 2.57 -4.68 -0.92
C ASP A 80 1.21 -5.35 -1.16
N PHE A 81 1.22 -6.63 -1.54
CA PHE A 81 0.01 -7.37 -1.84
C PHE A 81 -0.48 -8.28 -0.69
N PHE A 82 0.03 -8.05 0.52
CA PHE A 82 -0.48 -8.60 1.78
C PHE A 82 -0.44 -7.53 2.87
N SER A 83 -1.03 -6.37 2.58
CA SER A 83 -0.82 -5.14 3.35
C SER A 83 -1.31 -5.19 4.81
N GLY A 84 -2.18 -6.15 5.14
CA GLY A 84 -2.66 -6.36 6.51
C GLY A 84 -3.18 -5.08 7.15
N SER A 85 -2.47 -4.60 8.15
CA SER A 85 -2.83 -3.36 8.87
C SER A 85 -2.39 -2.05 8.18
N GLY A 86 -1.87 -2.10 6.95
CA GLY A 86 -1.44 -0.89 6.23
C GLY A 86 -0.12 -0.29 6.69
N THR A 87 0.74 -1.07 7.36
CA THR A 87 2.04 -0.58 7.88
C THR A 87 2.91 0.00 6.78
N THR A 88 2.88 -0.56 5.58
CA THR A 88 3.68 -0.11 4.44
C THR A 88 3.34 1.31 4.04
N ALA A 89 2.06 1.70 3.99
CA ALA A 89 1.67 3.07 3.67
C ALA A 89 2.24 4.07 4.69
N GLU A 90 2.05 3.81 5.98
CA GLU A 90 2.58 4.67 7.04
C GLU A 90 4.11 4.81 6.96
N ALA A 91 4.82 3.68 6.78
CA ALA A 91 6.26 3.68 6.64
C ALA A 91 6.76 4.51 5.43
N ILE A 92 6.08 4.42 4.29
CA ILE A 92 6.44 5.19 3.08
C ILE A 92 6.13 6.67 3.27
N MET A 93 5.01 7.04 3.89
CA MET A 93 4.72 8.44 4.21
C MET A 93 5.76 9.04 5.15
N ILE A 94 6.20 8.29 6.18
CA ILE A 94 7.29 8.70 7.08
C ILE A 94 8.59 8.89 6.29
N ASN A 95 8.97 7.93 5.45
CA ASN A 95 10.17 8.03 4.62
C ASN A 95 10.12 9.23 3.67
N ASN A 96 8.98 9.51 3.07
CA ASN A 96 8.82 10.68 2.19
C ASN A 96 9.05 11.99 2.97
N GLN A 97 8.57 12.06 4.20
CA GLN A 97 8.78 13.22 5.06
C GLN A 97 10.24 13.35 5.48
N GLU A 98 10.88 12.25 5.93
CA GLU A 98 12.25 12.28 6.47
C GLU A 98 13.30 12.52 5.38
N TYR A 99 13.13 11.90 4.20
CA TYR A 99 14.14 11.93 3.12
C TYR A 99 13.79 12.89 1.98
N SER A 100 12.70 13.66 2.11
CA SER A 100 12.18 14.53 1.06
C SER A 100 12.05 13.78 -0.26
N SER A 101 11.42 12.60 -0.21
CA SER A 101 11.12 11.73 -1.35
C SER A 101 9.65 11.79 -1.71
N ASN A 102 9.29 11.24 -2.87
CA ASN A 102 7.93 11.18 -3.41
C ASN A 102 7.59 9.74 -3.79
N ASN A 103 7.95 8.80 -2.93
CA ASN A 103 7.64 7.39 -3.14
C ASN A 103 6.13 7.17 -3.00
N LYS A 104 5.59 6.33 -3.86
CA LYS A 104 4.18 5.94 -3.87
C LYS A 104 4.03 4.52 -3.36
N PHE A 105 2.86 4.20 -2.83
CA PHE A 105 2.54 2.85 -2.42
C PHE A 105 1.30 2.33 -3.15
N ILE A 106 1.30 1.02 -3.40
CA ILE A 106 0.15 0.26 -3.86
C ILE A 106 -0.04 -0.87 -2.87
N LEU A 107 -1.17 -0.88 -2.19
CA LEU A 107 -1.51 -1.90 -1.21
C LEU A 107 -2.63 -2.78 -1.72
N VAL A 108 -2.48 -4.08 -1.58
CA VAL A 108 -3.53 -5.04 -1.92
C VAL A 108 -3.83 -5.88 -0.69
N GLN A 109 -5.10 -5.96 -0.32
CA GLN A 109 -5.58 -6.78 0.77
C GLN A 109 -6.89 -7.47 0.36
N LEU A 110 -7.00 -8.75 0.68
CA LEU A 110 -8.27 -9.45 0.52
C LEU A 110 -9.33 -8.86 1.45
N PRO A 111 -10.58 -8.68 1.00
CA PRO A 111 -11.66 -8.15 1.81
C PRO A 111 -12.18 -9.23 2.78
N GLU A 112 -11.29 -9.75 3.63
CA GLU A 112 -11.65 -10.72 4.65
C GLU A 112 -12.64 -10.11 5.64
N VAL A 113 -13.79 -10.77 5.75
CA VAL A 113 -14.87 -10.34 6.64
C VAL A 113 -14.48 -10.64 8.08
N LEU A 114 -14.64 -9.64 8.95
CA LEU A 114 -14.37 -9.79 10.37
C LEU A 114 -15.40 -10.70 11.05
N ASP A 115 -14.95 -11.48 12.04
CA ASP A 115 -15.85 -12.24 12.90
C ASP A 115 -16.81 -11.31 13.64
N VAL A 116 -18.11 -11.66 13.66
CA VAL A 116 -19.15 -10.84 14.29
C VAL A 116 -18.94 -10.61 15.78
N ASN A 117 -18.15 -11.45 16.43
CA ASN A 117 -17.77 -11.33 17.84
C ASN A 117 -16.47 -10.55 18.03
N SER A 118 -15.72 -10.24 16.97
CA SER A 118 -14.47 -9.47 17.05
C SER A 118 -14.74 -8.03 17.50
N ASP A 119 -13.75 -7.43 18.11
CA ASP A 119 -13.85 -6.04 18.51
C ASP A 119 -13.96 -5.11 17.31
N GLY A 120 -13.26 -5.41 16.21
CA GLY A 120 -13.38 -4.64 14.98
C GLY A 120 -14.80 -4.60 14.45
N TYR A 121 -15.49 -5.75 14.43
CA TYR A 121 -16.89 -5.81 13.98
C TYR A 121 -17.83 -5.02 14.89
N LYS A 122 -17.64 -5.10 16.22
CA LYS A 122 -18.44 -4.35 17.21
C LYS A 122 -18.24 -2.84 17.07
N ASP A 123 -17.02 -2.41 16.70
CA ASP A 123 -16.68 -1.01 16.50
C ASP A 123 -17.06 -0.46 15.11
N GLY A 124 -17.70 -1.29 14.27
CA GLY A 124 -18.31 -0.86 13.02
C GLY A 124 -17.56 -1.26 11.75
N TYR A 125 -16.35 -1.80 11.85
CA TYR A 125 -15.61 -2.33 10.70
C TYR A 125 -16.23 -3.65 10.23
N ARG A 126 -16.13 -3.93 8.95
CA ARG A 126 -16.65 -5.16 8.34
C ARG A 126 -15.54 -6.02 7.77
N THR A 127 -14.47 -5.40 7.30
CA THR A 127 -13.35 -6.06 6.63
C THR A 127 -12.02 -5.56 7.18
N ILE A 128 -10.95 -6.34 6.92
CA ILE A 128 -9.57 -5.93 7.27
C ILE A 128 -9.14 -4.66 6.54
N PRO A 129 -9.39 -4.50 5.22
CA PRO A 129 -9.07 -3.27 4.51
C PRO A 129 -9.60 -2.00 5.17
N GLU A 130 -10.85 -1.99 5.66
CA GLU A 130 -11.43 -0.81 6.32
C GLU A 130 -10.63 -0.34 7.53
N ILE A 131 -10.04 -1.28 8.29
CA ILE A 131 -9.18 -0.93 9.42
C ILE A 131 -7.84 -0.38 8.93
N ALA A 132 -7.29 -0.96 7.86
CA ALA A 132 -6.05 -0.48 7.25
C ALA A 132 -6.21 0.94 6.69
N GLU A 133 -7.31 1.22 5.98
CA GLU A 133 -7.65 2.56 5.50
C GLU A 133 -7.69 3.57 6.64
N LYS A 134 -8.34 3.20 7.75
CA LYS A 134 -8.40 4.06 8.95
C LYS A 134 -7.02 4.35 9.53
N ARG A 135 -6.11 3.35 9.54
CA ARG A 135 -4.72 3.56 9.95
C ARG A 135 -4.01 4.55 9.04
N ILE A 136 -4.17 4.41 7.73
CA ILE A 136 -3.50 5.26 6.74
C ILE A 136 -3.93 6.71 6.92
N ASP A 137 -5.24 6.97 7.08
CA ASP A 137 -5.78 8.29 7.37
C ASP A 137 -5.15 8.90 8.62
N LEU A 138 -5.21 8.17 9.74
CA LEU A 138 -4.70 8.64 11.02
C LEU A 138 -3.18 8.86 11.02
N ALA A 139 -2.44 8.02 10.29
CA ALA A 139 -1.00 8.19 10.11
C ALA A 139 -0.69 9.46 9.31
N GLY A 140 -1.42 9.71 8.23
CA GLY A 140 -1.29 10.93 7.42
C GLY A 140 -1.57 12.19 8.24
N ASP A 141 -2.69 12.21 8.98
CA ASP A 141 -3.06 13.30 9.85
C ASP A 141 -1.99 13.59 10.91
N LYS A 142 -1.44 12.52 11.51
CA LYS A 142 -0.36 12.63 12.51
C LYS A 142 0.91 13.24 11.89
N ILE A 143 1.33 12.76 10.72
CA ILE A 143 2.52 13.27 10.03
C ILE A 143 2.38 14.77 9.75
N ILE A 144 1.21 15.23 9.28
CA ILE A 144 0.95 16.66 9.07
C ILE A 144 0.97 17.43 10.38
N ALA A 145 0.34 16.92 11.44
CA ALA A 145 0.29 17.58 12.72
C ALA A 145 1.68 17.76 13.36
N GLU A 146 2.54 16.77 13.20
CA GLU A 146 3.94 16.81 13.66
C GLU A 146 4.84 17.70 12.78
N ASN A 147 4.45 17.97 11.52
CA ASN A 147 5.23 18.74 10.56
C ASN A 147 4.42 19.90 9.93
N PRO A 148 3.91 20.86 10.72
CA PRO A 148 2.98 21.88 10.23
C PRO A 148 3.56 22.77 9.13
N LEU A 149 4.87 22.91 9.05
CA LEU A 149 5.54 23.69 8.01
C LEU A 149 5.60 22.96 6.65
N LEU A 150 5.51 21.63 6.65
CA LEU A 150 5.59 20.79 5.45
C LEU A 150 4.23 20.27 5.00
N GLY A 151 3.16 20.46 5.78
CA GLY A 151 1.86 19.84 5.56
C GLY A 151 1.24 20.11 4.18
N GLY A 152 1.54 21.23 3.55
CA GLY A 152 1.10 21.52 2.19
C GLY A 152 1.96 20.91 1.06
N GLN A 153 3.06 20.27 1.41
CA GLN A 153 4.01 19.67 0.45
C GLN A 153 4.03 18.13 0.52
N LEU A 154 3.46 17.57 1.58
CA LEU A 154 3.42 16.11 1.78
C LEU A 154 2.16 15.53 1.13
N ASP A 155 2.34 14.58 0.25
CA ASP A 155 1.25 13.77 -0.29
C ASP A 155 0.94 12.63 0.68
N ILE A 156 -0.14 12.81 1.44
CA ILE A 156 -0.67 11.80 2.38
C ILE A 156 -1.96 11.17 1.85
N GLY A 157 -2.42 11.60 0.67
CA GLY A 157 -3.64 11.10 0.06
C GLY A 157 -3.49 9.69 -0.50
N PHE A 158 -4.58 8.95 -0.49
CA PHE A 158 -4.67 7.66 -1.17
C PHE A 158 -6.07 7.47 -1.78
N LYS A 159 -6.19 6.48 -2.65
CA LYS A 159 -7.47 6.08 -3.26
C LYS A 159 -7.73 4.63 -2.92
N VAL A 160 -8.99 4.32 -2.66
CA VAL A 160 -9.46 2.96 -2.43
C VAL A 160 -10.14 2.47 -3.69
N PHE A 161 -9.80 1.26 -4.11
CA PHE A 161 -10.41 0.58 -5.23
C PHE A 161 -10.87 -0.81 -4.79
N GLU A 162 -12.01 -1.22 -5.27
CA GLU A 162 -12.50 -2.59 -5.12
C GLU A 162 -12.42 -3.30 -6.47
N LEU A 163 -12.00 -4.56 -6.45
CA LEU A 163 -11.98 -5.38 -7.65
C LEU A 163 -13.41 -5.86 -7.94
N ASP A 164 -13.96 -5.41 -9.03
CA ASP A 164 -15.27 -5.82 -9.52
C ASP A 164 -15.17 -6.32 -10.98
N LYS A 165 -16.32 -6.62 -11.57
CA LYS A 165 -16.41 -6.97 -12.97
C LYS A 165 -16.10 -5.76 -13.84
N SER A 166 -15.48 -6.03 -15.02
CA SER A 166 -15.24 -4.99 -16.01
C SER A 166 -16.54 -4.26 -16.36
N ASN A 167 -16.47 -2.92 -16.41
CA ASN A 167 -17.56 -2.07 -16.90
C ASN A 167 -17.66 -2.09 -18.43
N VAL A 168 -16.64 -2.67 -19.10
CA VAL A 168 -16.61 -2.81 -20.56
C VAL A 168 -17.17 -4.17 -20.94
N LYS A 169 -18.21 -4.17 -21.78
CA LYS A 169 -18.79 -5.41 -22.29
C LYS A 169 -17.77 -6.22 -23.09
N LYS A 170 -17.70 -7.52 -22.81
CA LYS A 170 -16.84 -8.41 -23.59
C LYS A 170 -17.33 -8.47 -25.03
N ARG A 171 -16.38 -8.28 -25.98
CA ARG A 171 -16.67 -8.37 -27.40
C ARG A 171 -17.33 -9.73 -27.74
N ASN A 172 -18.49 -9.69 -28.35
CA ASN A 172 -19.14 -10.88 -28.88
C ASN A 172 -18.42 -11.33 -30.14
N THR A 173 -17.59 -12.36 -30.03
CA THR A 173 -16.84 -12.94 -31.18
C THR A 173 -17.70 -13.88 -32.02
N GLU A 174 -18.93 -14.20 -31.58
CA GLU A 174 -19.85 -15.11 -32.26
C GLU A 174 -20.92 -14.38 -33.08
N ALA A 175 -20.89 -13.04 -33.11
CA ALA A 175 -21.86 -12.27 -33.88
C ALA A 175 -21.66 -12.55 -35.40
N GLN A 176 -22.68 -13.16 -35.96
CA GLN A 176 -22.68 -13.55 -37.39
C GLN A 176 -23.21 -12.43 -38.31
N ASP A 177 -23.71 -11.33 -37.76
CA ASP A 177 -24.35 -10.23 -38.47
C ASP A 177 -23.68 -8.89 -38.16
N ILE A 178 -23.41 -8.10 -39.20
CA ILE A 178 -22.80 -6.77 -39.10
C ILE A 178 -23.71 -5.81 -38.31
N VAL A 179 -25.02 -5.96 -38.39
CA VAL A 179 -25.98 -5.12 -37.68
C VAL A 179 -25.85 -5.33 -36.17
N GLN A 180 -25.78 -6.57 -35.71
CA GLN A 180 -25.54 -6.90 -34.31
C GLN A 180 -24.17 -6.41 -33.85
N HIS A 181 -23.20 -6.35 -34.73
CA HIS A 181 -21.87 -5.80 -34.40
C HIS A 181 -21.91 -4.28 -34.23
N LEU A 182 -22.72 -3.58 -35.02
CA LEU A 182 -22.87 -2.12 -34.94
C LEU A 182 -23.69 -1.71 -33.72
N GLU A 183 -24.74 -2.43 -33.38
CA GLU A 183 -25.53 -2.20 -32.14
C GLU A 183 -24.64 -2.43 -30.88
N PHE A 184 -23.71 -3.37 -30.94
CA PHE A 184 -22.75 -3.62 -29.86
C PHE A 184 -21.71 -2.52 -29.71
N ILE A 185 -21.41 -1.77 -30.77
CA ILE A 185 -20.46 -0.64 -30.74
C ILE A 185 -21.10 0.61 -30.11
N GLU A 186 -22.41 0.79 -30.21
CA GLU A 186 -23.12 1.95 -29.62
C GLU A 186 -23.22 1.88 -28.08
N ASP A 187 -23.19 0.68 -27.49
CA ASP A 187 -23.30 0.50 -26.05
C ASP A 187 -22.22 -0.48 -25.52
N ASN A 188 -21.02 0.04 -25.37
CA ASN A 188 -19.85 -0.74 -24.94
C ASN A 188 -19.74 -0.93 -23.43
N PHE A 189 -20.61 -0.28 -22.64
CA PHE A 189 -20.52 -0.30 -21.18
C PHE A 189 -21.67 -1.07 -20.56
N GLU A 190 -21.42 -1.62 -19.38
CA GLU A 190 -22.47 -2.27 -18.59
C GLU A 190 -23.47 -1.22 -18.08
N GLN A 191 -24.77 -1.58 -18.05
CA GLN A 191 -25.86 -0.63 -17.76
C GLN A 191 -25.77 0.03 -16.37
N ASN A 192 -25.05 -0.57 -15.44
CA ASN A 192 -24.91 -0.08 -14.07
C ASN A 192 -23.58 0.65 -13.82
N SER A 193 -22.74 0.80 -14.84
CA SER A 193 -21.45 1.50 -14.69
C SER A 193 -21.66 3.00 -14.59
N THR A 194 -20.92 3.63 -13.67
CA THR A 194 -20.85 5.09 -13.62
C THR A 194 -19.77 5.61 -14.58
N PRO A 195 -19.87 6.86 -15.07
CA PRO A 195 -18.82 7.44 -15.89
C PRO A 195 -17.45 7.44 -15.19
N LEU A 196 -17.44 7.54 -13.88
CA LEU A 196 -16.23 7.55 -13.07
C LEU A 196 -15.56 6.18 -13.04
N ASP A 197 -16.35 5.10 -12.88
CA ASP A 197 -15.85 3.72 -12.89
C ASP A 197 -15.19 3.40 -14.24
N VAL A 198 -15.84 3.80 -15.34
CA VAL A 198 -15.31 3.62 -16.69
C VAL A 198 -13.98 4.38 -16.89
N VAL A 199 -13.90 5.63 -16.40
CA VAL A 199 -12.68 6.44 -16.49
C VAL A 199 -11.53 5.76 -15.72
N TYR A 200 -11.79 5.31 -14.50
CA TYR A 200 -10.75 4.62 -13.73
C TYR A 200 -10.31 3.29 -14.36
N GLU A 201 -11.25 2.51 -14.90
CA GLU A 201 -10.91 1.25 -15.58
C GLU A 201 -10.04 1.48 -16.84
N ILE A 202 -10.27 2.56 -17.57
CA ILE A 202 -9.47 2.90 -18.77
C ILE A 202 -8.10 3.46 -18.39
N MET A 203 -7.97 4.07 -17.21
CA MET A 203 -6.71 4.65 -16.73
C MET A 203 -5.76 3.63 -16.10
N LEU A 204 -6.25 2.46 -15.70
CA LEU A 204 -5.47 1.35 -15.15
C LEU A 204 -4.96 0.42 -16.25
#